data_d06a3bfa250980c43f3a59f502267cdf
#
_entry.id   d06a3bfa250980c43f3a59f502267cdf
#
_cell.length_a   1.000
_cell.length_b   1.000
_cell.length_c   1.000
_cell.angle_alpha   90.00
_cell.angle_beta   90.00
_cell.angle_gamma   90.00
#
_symmetry.space_group_name_H-M   'P 1'
#
loop_
_entity.id
_entity.type
_entity.pdbx_description
1 polymer ?
#
loop_
_entity_poly.entity_id
_entity_poly.type
_entity_poly.pdbx_seq_one_letter_code
_entity_poly.pdbx_strand_id
1 'polypeptide(L)'
;GSGGFNQALMWVRIIATLIVKNIFIKVYASMIDSFSTINSNGSAIKNIPPFADLKKTNVFLPTQNEQYKISRLISLLDERIATQNKIIDKLQSLINGIAQNVARNNKPNIRLSECLECSSSTLQESDVCENGTYPVYGANGIVGYIDNYNTEKEAVYIIKDGSGVGTVSYVTGKCSATGTLNTLQAKEGYSLQYLYYMLKVFNFEPYKTGMAIPHIYFKDYGKAKIFCTS
;
A
#
# COMPACT_ATOMS: atom_id res chain seq x y z
N GLY A 1 -27.46 18.79 -11.90
CA GLY A 1 -26.70 18.66 -13.13
C GLY A 1 -25.87 17.40 -13.08
N SER A 2 -26.29 16.33 -13.77
CA SER A 2 -25.58 15.07 -13.93
C SER A 2 -24.35 15.31 -14.79
N GLY A 3 -23.17 15.42 -14.18
CA GLY A 3 -21.89 15.39 -14.88
C GLY A 3 -21.65 13.99 -15.40
N GLY A 4 -22.02 13.71 -16.65
CA GLY A 4 -21.69 12.48 -17.33
C GLY A 4 -20.18 12.41 -17.55
N PHE A 5 -19.51 11.43 -16.95
CA PHE A 5 -18.17 11.03 -17.31
C PHE A 5 -18.22 10.41 -18.71
N ASN A 6 -17.94 11.22 -19.72
CA ASN A 6 -17.72 10.73 -21.08
C ASN A 6 -16.29 10.14 -21.16
N GLN A 7 -16.10 8.94 -20.62
CA GLN A 7 -14.94 8.14 -20.98
C GLN A 7 -15.16 7.65 -22.41
N ALA A 8 -14.51 8.30 -23.37
CA ALA A 8 -14.42 7.80 -24.73
C ALA A 8 -13.62 6.48 -24.70
N LEU A 9 -14.32 5.35 -24.67
CA LEU A 9 -13.72 4.03 -24.79
C LEU A 9 -13.33 3.82 -26.25
N MET A 10 -12.03 3.69 -26.50
CA MET A 10 -11.51 3.37 -27.84
C MET A 10 -11.44 1.85 -27.99
N TRP A 11 -12.18 1.32 -28.97
CA TRP A 11 -12.11 -0.08 -29.38
C TRP A 11 -11.04 -0.26 -30.45
N VAL A 12 -10.03 -1.10 -30.17
CA VAL A 12 -9.00 -1.43 -31.15
C VAL A 12 -9.12 -2.91 -31.51
N ARG A 13 -9.30 -3.19 -32.80
CA ARG A 13 -9.40 -4.55 -33.34
C ARG A 13 -8.09 -4.92 -34.05
N ILE A 14 -7.51 -6.07 -33.68
CA ILE A 14 -6.41 -6.65 -34.43
C ILE A 14 -6.99 -7.25 -35.71
N ILE A 15 -6.63 -6.67 -36.85
CA ILE A 15 -7.12 -7.11 -38.18
C ILE A 15 -6.10 -8.10 -38.82
N ALA A 16 -4.81 -7.99 -38.43
CA ALA A 16 -3.77 -8.81 -39.00
C ALA A 16 -3.52 -10.08 -38.15
N THR A 17 -3.51 -11.23 -38.82
CA THR A 17 -3.16 -12.53 -38.23
C THR A 17 -1.69 -12.65 -37.81
N LEU A 18 -0.87 -11.65 -38.14
CA LEU A 18 0.57 -11.62 -37.91
C LEU A 18 0.98 -11.18 -36.50
N ILE A 19 0.03 -10.76 -35.65
CA ILE A 19 0.31 -10.22 -34.32
C ILE A 19 -0.35 -11.07 -33.24
N VAL A 20 0.48 -11.56 -32.30
CA VAL A 20 -0.03 -12.25 -31.10
C VAL A 20 -0.72 -11.25 -30.17
N LYS A 21 -1.95 -11.52 -29.77
CA LYS A 21 -2.82 -10.61 -28.98
C LYS A 21 -2.12 -10.01 -27.76
N ASN A 22 -1.41 -10.81 -26.99
CA ASN A 22 -0.75 -10.37 -25.75
C ASN A 22 0.40 -9.40 -26.02
N ILE A 23 1.15 -9.60 -27.11
CA ILE A 23 2.21 -8.69 -27.56
C ILE A 23 1.59 -7.36 -28.01
N PHE A 24 0.52 -7.42 -28.81
CA PHE A 24 -0.17 -6.21 -29.25
C PHE A 24 -0.64 -5.36 -28.08
N ILE A 25 -1.29 -5.95 -27.07
CA ILE A 25 -1.77 -5.21 -25.90
C ILE A 25 -0.61 -4.50 -25.18
N LYS A 26 0.52 -5.19 -24.96
CA LYS A 26 1.66 -4.59 -24.25
C LYS A 26 2.37 -3.51 -25.07
N VAL A 27 2.58 -3.72 -26.35
CA VAL A 27 3.15 -2.71 -27.26
C VAL A 27 2.24 -1.50 -27.36
N TYR A 28 0.93 -1.71 -27.48
CA TYR A 28 -0.05 -0.65 -27.58
C TYR A 28 -0.13 0.18 -26.28
N ALA A 29 -0.12 -0.46 -25.11
CA ALA A 29 -0.11 0.21 -23.82
C ALA A 29 1.15 1.08 -23.66
N SER A 30 2.33 0.53 -23.94
CA SER A 30 3.60 1.26 -23.89
C SER A 30 3.63 2.46 -24.86
N MET A 31 3.04 2.30 -26.05
CA MET A 31 2.93 3.37 -27.04
C MET A 31 2.03 4.51 -26.55
N ILE A 32 0.88 4.19 -25.93
CA ILE A 32 -0.03 5.19 -25.35
C ILE A 32 0.66 5.93 -24.21
N ASP A 33 1.36 5.24 -23.32
CA ASP A 33 2.08 5.84 -22.20
C ASP A 33 3.18 6.81 -22.70
N SER A 34 3.96 6.38 -23.68
CA SER A 34 4.99 7.23 -24.29
C SER A 34 4.40 8.47 -24.96
N PHE A 35 3.29 8.30 -25.70
CA PHE A 35 2.61 9.39 -26.38
C PHE A 35 1.96 10.38 -25.42
N SER A 36 1.36 9.90 -24.34
CA SER A 36 0.76 10.75 -23.30
C SER A 36 1.81 11.54 -22.52
N THR A 37 3.01 11.00 -22.35
CA THR A 37 4.11 11.67 -21.66
C THR A 37 4.69 12.81 -22.53
N ILE A 38 4.83 12.59 -23.83
CA ILE A 38 5.37 13.59 -24.78
C ILE A 38 4.39 14.77 -24.97
N ASN A 39 3.08 14.52 -24.92
CA ASN A 39 2.04 15.53 -25.18
C ASN A 39 1.42 16.15 -23.92
N SER A 40 1.90 15.81 -22.71
CA SER A 40 1.41 16.39 -21.47
C SER A 40 2.09 17.74 -21.17
N ASN A 41 1.66 18.79 -21.83
CA ASN A 41 2.01 20.16 -21.46
C ASN A 41 1.19 20.59 -20.24
N GLY A 42 1.65 20.26 -19.03
CA GLY A 42 1.20 20.91 -17.79
C GLY A 42 -0.25 20.65 -17.33
N SER A 43 -1.01 19.81 -18.00
CA SER A 43 -2.38 19.47 -17.60
C SER A 43 -2.39 18.16 -16.79
N ALA A 44 -3.04 18.17 -15.62
CA ALA A 44 -3.20 17.01 -14.76
C ALA A 44 -4.02 15.85 -15.38
N ILE A 45 -4.62 16.07 -16.55
CA ILE A 45 -5.44 15.07 -17.25
C ILE A 45 -4.65 14.54 -18.44
N LYS A 46 -4.22 13.27 -18.36
CA LYS A 46 -3.62 12.55 -19.48
C LYS A 46 -4.70 12.18 -20.50
N ASN A 47 -4.75 12.86 -21.64
CA ASN A 47 -5.66 12.52 -22.72
C ASN A 47 -5.06 11.45 -23.62
N ILE A 48 -5.87 10.46 -24.00
CA ILE A 48 -5.50 9.49 -25.03
C ILE A 48 -5.45 10.23 -26.37
N PRO A 49 -4.33 10.13 -27.13
CA PRO A 49 -4.22 10.82 -28.42
C PRO A 49 -5.28 10.32 -29.43
N PRO A 50 -5.68 11.17 -30.39
CA PRO A 50 -6.61 10.76 -31.43
C PRO A 50 -6.11 9.51 -32.17
N PHE A 51 -7.00 8.58 -32.49
CA PHE A 51 -6.62 7.35 -33.20
C PHE A 51 -5.95 7.62 -34.57
N ALA A 52 -6.30 8.73 -35.21
CA ALA A 52 -5.69 9.18 -36.45
C ALA A 52 -4.17 9.41 -36.34
N ASP A 53 -3.69 9.82 -35.17
CA ASP A 53 -2.27 10.03 -34.90
C ASP A 53 -1.60 8.74 -34.44
N LEU A 54 -2.26 7.93 -33.61
CA LEU A 54 -1.78 6.62 -33.20
C LEU A 54 -1.55 5.67 -34.37
N LYS A 55 -2.42 5.66 -35.38
CA LYS A 55 -2.26 4.76 -36.53
C LYS A 55 -1.10 5.14 -37.47
N LYS A 56 -0.55 6.34 -37.36
CA LYS A 56 0.63 6.77 -38.13
C LYS A 56 1.94 6.37 -37.48
N THR A 57 1.89 5.89 -36.22
CA THR A 57 3.07 5.52 -35.46
C THR A 57 3.62 4.18 -35.96
N ASN A 58 4.88 4.18 -36.36
CA ASN A 58 5.57 2.96 -36.76
C ASN A 58 5.87 2.13 -35.51
N VAL A 59 5.50 0.85 -35.54
CA VAL A 59 5.82 -0.12 -34.49
C VAL A 59 6.76 -1.18 -35.05
N PHE A 60 7.83 -1.46 -34.33
CA PHE A 60 8.73 -2.56 -34.66
C PHE A 60 8.11 -3.85 -34.13
N LEU A 61 7.86 -4.81 -35.01
CA LEU A 61 7.29 -6.12 -34.65
C LEU A 61 8.34 -7.20 -34.88
N PRO A 62 8.62 -8.04 -33.87
CA PRO A 62 9.45 -9.22 -34.05
C PRO A 62 8.80 -10.22 -35.04
N THR A 63 9.55 -11.22 -35.48
CA THR A 63 9.00 -12.33 -36.25
C THR A 63 7.90 -13.07 -35.47
N GLN A 64 6.98 -13.72 -36.16
CA GLN A 64 5.88 -14.42 -35.51
C GLN A 64 6.34 -15.46 -34.48
N ASN A 65 7.43 -16.17 -34.76
CA ASN A 65 8.01 -17.15 -33.82
C ASN A 65 8.56 -16.47 -32.56
N GLU A 66 9.22 -15.33 -32.70
CA GLU A 66 9.69 -14.53 -31.56
C GLU A 66 8.52 -13.97 -30.74
N GLN A 67 7.48 -13.48 -31.40
CA GLN A 67 6.26 -13.03 -30.73
C GLN A 67 5.65 -14.15 -29.85
N TYR A 68 5.57 -15.38 -30.35
CA TYR A 68 5.08 -16.52 -29.55
C TYR A 68 5.97 -16.81 -28.36
N LYS A 69 7.30 -16.80 -28.52
CA LYS A 69 8.24 -17.02 -27.42
C LYS A 69 8.13 -15.94 -26.35
N ILE A 70 8.08 -14.68 -26.77
CA ILE A 70 7.94 -13.55 -25.85
C ILE A 70 6.58 -13.60 -25.15
N SER A 71 5.49 -13.83 -25.88
CA SER A 71 4.15 -13.95 -25.31
C SER A 71 4.08 -15.08 -24.27
N ARG A 72 4.68 -16.22 -24.55
CA ARG A 72 4.74 -17.34 -23.60
C ARG A 72 5.53 -16.99 -22.35
N LEU A 73 6.69 -16.35 -22.50
CA LEU A 73 7.50 -15.90 -21.36
C LEU A 73 6.72 -14.91 -20.47
N ILE A 74 6.09 -13.93 -21.09
CA ILE A 74 5.28 -12.95 -20.36
C ILE A 74 4.12 -13.65 -19.63
N SER A 75 3.39 -14.55 -20.28
CA SER A 75 2.30 -15.29 -19.65
C SER A 75 2.77 -16.12 -18.44
N LEU A 76 3.92 -16.77 -18.55
CA LEU A 76 4.50 -17.53 -17.44
C LEU A 76 4.89 -16.63 -16.26
N LEU A 77 5.41 -15.43 -16.55
CA LEU A 77 5.70 -14.44 -15.50
C LEU A 77 4.42 -13.94 -14.83
N ASP A 78 3.39 -13.59 -15.61
CA ASP A 78 2.09 -13.15 -15.09
C ASP A 78 1.44 -14.25 -14.21
N GLU A 79 1.47 -15.52 -14.63
CA GLU A 79 0.99 -16.67 -13.85
C GLU A 79 1.79 -16.86 -12.55
N ARG A 80 3.11 -16.68 -12.60
CA ARG A 80 3.97 -16.76 -11.42
C ARG A 80 3.65 -15.66 -10.43
N ILE A 81 3.51 -14.41 -10.89
CA ILE A 81 3.13 -13.26 -10.05
C ILE A 81 1.76 -13.51 -9.41
N ALA A 82 0.77 -13.94 -10.19
CA ALA A 82 -0.56 -14.25 -9.67
C ALA A 82 -0.55 -15.38 -8.62
N THR A 83 0.29 -16.40 -8.82
CA THR A 83 0.46 -17.51 -7.87
C THR A 83 1.12 -17.03 -6.58
N GLN A 84 2.18 -16.21 -6.66
CA GLN A 84 2.84 -15.65 -5.50
C GLN A 84 1.89 -14.76 -4.69
N ASN A 85 1.10 -13.92 -5.35
CA ASN A 85 0.11 -13.09 -4.67
C ASN A 85 -0.92 -13.94 -3.91
N LYS A 86 -1.43 -15.03 -4.52
CA LYS A 86 -2.33 -15.97 -3.82
C LYS A 86 -1.69 -16.63 -2.60
N ILE A 87 -0.40 -16.94 -2.66
CA ILE A 87 0.34 -17.49 -1.51
C ILE A 87 0.45 -16.44 -0.40
N ILE A 88 0.80 -15.21 -0.74
CA ILE A 88 0.88 -14.09 0.21
C ILE A 88 -0.47 -13.88 0.90
N ASP A 89 -1.57 -13.82 0.15
CA ASP A 89 -2.92 -13.65 0.70
C ASP A 89 -3.30 -14.78 1.66
N LYS A 90 -2.96 -16.03 1.31
CA LYS A 90 -3.20 -17.19 2.17
C LYS A 90 -2.38 -17.13 3.46
N LEU A 91 -1.11 -16.74 3.36
CA LEU A 91 -0.24 -16.60 4.53
C LEU A 91 -0.72 -15.48 5.45
N GLN A 92 -1.13 -14.34 4.91
CA GLN A 92 -1.73 -13.25 5.70
C GLN A 92 -3.02 -13.68 6.39
N SER A 93 -3.89 -14.43 5.69
CA SER A 93 -5.12 -14.97 6.27
C SER A 93 -4.82 -15.96 7.40
N LEU A 94 -3.81 -16.82 7.23
CA LEU A 94 -3.38 -17.78 8.25
C LEU A 94 -2.82 -17.06 9.50
N ILE A 95 -1.95 -16.07 9.30
CA ILE A 95 -1.39 -15.25 10.39
C ILE A 95 -2.51 -14.57 11.18
N ASN A 96 -3.46 -13.94 10.49
CA ASN A 96 -4.61 -13.31 11.13
C ASN A 96 -5.48 -14.32 11.89
N GLY A 97 -5.70 -15.50 11.32
CA GLY A 97 -6.44 -16.59 11.97
C GLY A 97 -5.76 -17.09 13.24
N ILE A 98 -4.43 -17.25 13.22
CA ILE A 98 -3.64 -17.62 14.41
C ILE A 98 -3.74 -16.54 15.49
N ALA A 99 -3.53 -15.26 15.14
CA ALA A 99 -3.61 -14.16 16.08
C ALA A 99 -5.03 -14.05 16.72
N GLN A 100 -6.09 -14.20 15.93
CA GLN A 100 -7.46 -14.23 16.42
C GLN A 100 -7.71 -15.42 17.36
N ASN A 101 -7.18 -16.61 17.01
CA ASN A 101 -7.32 -17.81 17.84
C ASN A 101 -6.62 -17.62 19.19
N VAL A 102 -5.39 -17.07 19.19
CA VAL A 102 -4.67 -16.73 20.43
C VAL A 102 -5.47 -15.72 21.26
N ALA A 103 -5.97 -14.64 20.64
CA ALA A 103 -6.72 -13.62 21.35
C ALA A 103 -8.05 -14.14 21.96
N ARG A 104 -8.73 -15.08 21.29
CA ARG A 104 -10.03 -15.61 21.73
C ARG A 104 -9.90 -16.71 22.79
N ASN A 105 -8.88 -17.56 22.67
CA ASN A 105 -8.75 -18.75 23.52
C ASN A 105 -7.98 -18.48 24.81
N ASN A 106 -7.43 -17.29 24.97
CA ASN A 106 -6.66 -16.91 26.15
C ASN A 106 -7.29 -15.71 26.84
N LYS A 107 -7.29 -15.74 28.16
CA LYS A 107 -7.79 -14.63 28.96
C LYS A 107 -6.82 -13.46 28.91
N PRO A 108 -7.25 -12.24 28.55
CA PRO A 108 -6.41 -11.06 28.56
C PRO A 108 -5.80 -10.81 29.94
N ASN A 109 -4.48 -10.68 30.02
CA ASN A 109 -3.73 -10.62 31.27
C ASN A 109 -2.94 -9.33 31.48
N ILE A 110 -2.61 -8.59 30.41
CA ILE A 110 -1.78 -7.38 30.49
C ILE A 110 -2.42 -6.21 29.72
N ARG A 111 -2.24 -4.99 30.20
CA ARG A 111 -2.67 -3.78 29.49
C ARG A 111 -1.67 -3.43 28.37
N LEU A 112 -2.18 -2.87 27.27
CA LEU A 112 -1.31 -2.38 26.18
C LEU A 112 -0.30 -1.34 26.66
N SER A 113 -0.67 -0.45 27.60
CA SER A 113 0.22 0.54 28.20
C SER A 113 1.31 -0.06 29.12
N GLU A 114 1.18 -1.30 29.55
CA GLU A 114 2.19 -2.00 30.35
C GLU A 114 3.28 -2.62 29.47
N CYS A 115 2.95 -2.97 28.22
CA CYS A 115 3.88 -3.62 27.28
C CYS A 115 4.32 -2.72 26.11
N LEU A 116 3.66 -1.58 25.88
CA LEU A 116 3.97 -0.65 24.82
C LEU A 116 4.26 0.76 25.34
N GLU A 117 5.19 1.42 24.67
CA GLU A 117 5.38 2.87 24.72
C GLU A 117 4.79 3.50 23.46
N CYS A 118 4.22 4.69 23.62
CA CYS A 118 3.62 5.42 22.52
C CYS A 118 4.21 6.82 22.41
N SER A 119 4.66 7.16 21.24
CA SER A 119 5.08 8.51 20.86
C SER A 119 4.28 9.00 19.64
N SER A 120 4.24 10.31 19.48
CA SER A 120 3.63 10.96 18.30
C SER A 120 4.60 11.95 17.72
N SER A 121 4.64 12.02 16.40
CA SER A 121 5.43 13.01 15.66
C SER A 121 4.62 14.28 15.42
N THR A 122 5.31 15.39 15.25
CA THR A 122 4.75 16.66 14.76
C THR A 122 5.00 16.87 13.27
N LEU A 123 5.71 15.94 12.62
CA LEU A 123 6.06 16.02 11.20
C LEU A 123 4.81 16.01 10.33
N GLN A 124 4.73 16.95 9.39
CA GLN A 124 3.63 17.05 8.44
C GLN A 124 4.06 16.53 7.05
N GLU A 125 3.10 16.19 6.20
CA GLU A 125 3.39 15.80 4.82
C GLU A 125 4.00 16.92 3.99
N SER A 126 3.79 18.19 4.38
CA SER A 126 4.44 19.36 3.78
C SER A 126 5.93 19.48 4.07
N ASP A 127 6.41 18.78 5.09
CA ASP A 127 7.81 18.85 5.55
C ASP A 127 8.71 17.83 4.88
N VAL A 128 8.15 16.96 4.02
CA VAL A 128 8.89 15.90 3.34
C VAL A 128 9.29 16.27 1.92
N CYS A 129 10.36 15.65 1.44
CA CYS A 129 10.91 15.84 0.10
C CYS A 129 10.78 14.55 -0.73
N GLU A 130 10.87 14.67 -2.05
CA GLU A 130 10.95 13.51 -2.93
C GLU A 130 12.31 12.76 -2.81
N ASN A 131 13.38 13.49 -2.48
CA ASN A 131 14.78 13.02 -2.50
C ASN A 131 15.44 13.18 -1.12
N GLY A 132 14.98 12.43 -0.12
CA GLY A 132 15.62 12.33 1.20
C GLY A 132 16.22 10.96 1.44
N THR A 133 16.95 10.79 2.55
CA THR A 133 17.63 9.53 2.88
C THR A 133 16.70 8.50 3.51
N TYR A 134 15.77 8.92 4.36
CA TYR A 134 14.92 8.03 5.15
C TYR A 134 13.44 8.22 4.81
N PRO A 135 12.68 7.11 4.65
CA PRO A 135 11.27 7.18 4.32
C PRO A 135 10.44 7.76 5.46
N VAL A 136 9.43 8.53 5.10
CA VAL A 136 8.41 9.05 6.01
C VAL A 136 7.08 8.38 5.70
N TYR A 137 6.47 7.83 6.73
CA TYR A 137 5.19 7.15 6.64
C TYR A 137 4.05 8.06 7.09
N GLY A 138 3.01 8.12 6.29
CA GLY A 138 1.71 8.69 6.60
C GLY A 138 0.61 7.64 6.62
N ALA A 139 -0.65 8.06 6.68
CA ALA A 139 -1.80 7.15 6.72
C ALA A 139 -1.91 6.23 5.50
N ASN A 140 -1.42 6.64 4.34
CA ASN A 140 -1.50 5.89 3.08
C ASN A 140 -0.17 5.22 2.67
N GLY A 141 0.78 5.08 3.60
CA GLY A 141 2.10 4.52 3.33
C GLY A 141 3.18 5.60 3.27
N ILE A 142 4.23 5.40 2.45
CA ILE A 142 5.33 6.36 2.32
C ILE A 142 4.81 7.61 1.60
N VAL A 143 4.98 8.77 2.26
CA VAL A 143 4.55 10.09 1.76
C VAL A 143 5.71 10.94 1.23
N GLY A 144 6.95 10.54 1.51
CA GLY A 144 8.17 11.19 1.05
C GLY A 144 9.37 10.76 1.87
N TYR A 145 10.42 11.57 1.87
CA TYR A 145 11.70 11.27 2.50
C TYR A 145 12.24 12.50 3.24
N ILE A 146 13.08 12.26 4.27
CA ILE A 146 13.83 13.30 5.00
C ILE A 146 15.23 12.78 5.34
N ASP A 147 16.14 13.69 5.72
CA ASP A 147 17.54 13.33 6.05
C ASP A 147 17.77 12.97 7.51
N ASN A 148 16.73 12.98 8.33
CA ASN A 148 16.74 12.49 9.69
C ASN A 148 15.66 11.44 9.93
N TYR A 149 15.63 10.84 11.13
CA TYR A 149 14.64 9.82 11.47
C TYR A 149 14.19 9.95 12.93
N ASN A 150 12.94 9.57 13.22
CA ASN A 150 12.41 9.46 14.58
C ASN A 150 12.18 8.00 15.04
N THR A 151 12.37 7.05 14.14
CA THR A 151 12.40 5.61 14.40
C THR A 151 13.74 5.05 13.94
N GLU A 152 14.50 4.39 14.83
CA GLU A 152 15.82 3.90 14.50
C GLU A 152 15.84 2.42 14.12
N LYS A 153 15.06 1.59 14.79
CA LYS A 153 15.08 0.12 14.64
C LYS A 153 13.78 -0.40 14.08
N GLU A 154 12.85 -0.71 14.95
CA GLU A 154 11.52 -1.24 14.60
C GLU A 154 10.46 -0.50 15.39
N ALA A 155 9.28 -0.34 14.78
CA ALA A 155 8.12 0.23 15.42
C ALA A 155 6.82 -0.32 14.82
N VAL A 156 5.73 -0.19 15.55
CA VAL A 156 4.39 -0.34 15.02
C VAL A 156 3.77 1.04 14.87
N TYR A 157 3.45 1.40 13.65
CA TYR A 157 2.69 2.61 13.36
C TYR A 157 1.21 2.31 13.37
N ILE A 158 0.43 3.16 14.01
CA ILE A 158 -1.03 3.06 14.04
C ILE A 158 -1.65 4.38 13.60
N ILE A 159 -2.57 4.32 12.64
CA ILE A 159 -3.30 5.49 12.19
C ILE A 159 -4.21 5.94 13.33
N LYS A 160 -3.94 7.16 13.85
CA LYS A 160 -4.72 7.72 14.96
C LYS A 160 -5.82 8.67 14.53
N ASP A 161 -5.74 9.22 13.31
CA ASP A 161 -6.66 10.23 12.78
C ASP A 161 -7.13 9.88 11.36
N GLY A 162 -8.41 10.07 11.07
CA GLY A 162 -9.00 9.94 9.75
C GLY A 162 -9.65 8.60 9.44
N SER A 163 -9.95 8.34 8.16
CA SER A 163 -10.75 7.19 7.71
C SER A 163 -10.10 5.81 7.99
N GLY A 164 -8.77 5.76 8.09
CA GLY A 164 -8.02 4.53 8.36
C GLY A 164 -7.73 4.26 9.83
N VAL A 165 -8.34 5.00 10.77
CA VAL A 165 -8.07 4.91 12.22
C VAL A 165 -8.11 3.47 12.73
N GLY A 166 -7.04 3.08 13.45
CA GLY A 166 -6.86 1.73 13.98
C GLY A 166 -6.11 0.78 13.04
N THR A 167 -5.77 1.20 11.82
CA THR A 167 -4.89 0.41 10.95
C THR A 167 -3.47 0.43 11.49
N VAL A 168 -2.86 -0.75 11.59
CA VAL A 168 -1.51 -0.94 12.11
C VAL A 168 -0.55 -1.42 11.04
N SER A 169 0.68 -0.90 11.07
CA SER A 169 1.77 -1.26 10.17
C SER A 169 3.04 -1.53 10.97
N TYR A 170 3.77 -2.56 10.60
CA TYR A 170 5.09 -2.85 11.19
C TYR A 170 6.17 -2.28 10.28
N VAL A 171 7.07 -1.50 10.85
CA VAL A 171 8.19 -0.88 10.14
C VAL A 171 9.51 -1.26 10.77
N THR A 172 10.56 -1.30 9.96
CA THR A 172 11.92 -1.64 10.39
C THR A 172 12.93 -0.67 9.80
N GLY A 173 14.03 -0.46 10.52
CA GLY A 173 15.09 0.43 10.08
C GLY A 173 14.79 1.90 10.34
N LYS A 174 15.68 2.75 9.87
CA LYS A 174 15.59 4.20 10.05
C LYS A 174 14.48 4.78 9.19
N CYS A 175 13.46 5.32 9.83
CA CYS A 175 12.30 5.93 9.17
C CYS A 175 11.63 6.96 10.10
N SER A 176 10.60 7.63 9.62
CA SER A 176 9.81 8.57 10.41
C SER A 176 8.32 8.37 10.18
N ALA A 177 7.51 8.79 11.15
CA ALA A 177 6.07 8.86 11.06
C ALA A 177 5.62 10.32 11.01
N THR A 178 4.57 10.60 10.22
CA THR A 178 3.86 11.90 10.30
C THR A 178 3.01 11.99 11.56
N GLY A 179 2.53 13.18 11.84
CA GLY A 179 1.65 13.46 12.97
C GLY A 179 0.31 12.71 12.95
N THR A 180 -0.09 12.11 11.83
CA THR A 180 -1.31 11.29 11.70
C THR A 180 -1.16 9.89 12.28
N LEU A 181 0.07 9.49 12.63
CA LEU A 181 0.39 8.19 13.20
C LEU A 181 0.82 8.29 14.66
N ASN A 182 0.47 7.28 15.45
CA ASN A 182 1.17 6.94 16.68
C ASN A 182 2.28 5.95 16.38
N THR A 183 3.45 6.17 16.98
CA THR A 183 4.58 5.23 16.97
C THR A 183 4.56 4.43 18.27
N LEU A 184 4.42 3.12 18.15
CA LEU A 184 4.43 2.20 19.29
C LEU A 184 5.72 1.40 19.29
N GLN A 185 6.34 1.30 20.45
CA GLN A 185 7.54 0.48 20.70
C GLN A 185 7.29 -0.48 21.85
N ALA A 186 7.86 -1.67 21.80
CA ALA A 186 7.73 -2.61 22.89
C ALA A 186 8.63 -2.17 24.07
N LYS A 187 8.10 -2.29 25.27
CA LYS A 187 8.89 -2.21 26.49
C LYS A 187 9.76 -3.43 26.66
N GLU A 188 10.78 -3.32 27.51
CA GLU A 188 11.68 -4.43 27.81
C GLU A 188 10.93 -5.69 28.23
N GLY A 189 11.36 -6.84 27.71
CA GLY A 189 10.72 -8.13 27.95
C GLY A 189 9.57 -8.50 27.02
N TYR A 190 9.14 -7.61 26.10
CA TYR A 190 8.04 -7.88 25.18
C TYR A 190 8.50 -7.90 23.72
N SER A 191 7.94 -8.82 22.92
CA SER A 191 8.18 -8.89 21.50
C SER A 191 7.28 -7.91 20.75
N LEU A 192 7.84 -6.91 20.08
CA LEU A 192 7.08 -5.95 19.27
C LEU A 192 6.33 -6.64 18.13
N GLN A 193 6.94 -7.67 17.52
CA GLN A 193 6.30 -8.41 16.44
C GLN A 193 5.07 -9.18 16.91
N TYR A 194 5.12 -9.79 18.11
CA TYR A 194 3.93 -10.42 18.71
C TYR A 194 2.83 -9.37 18.97
N LEU A 195 3.19 -8.24 19.59
CA LEU A 195 2.27 -7.15 19.89
C LEU A 195 1.63 -6.57 18.62
N TYR A 196 2.40 -6.46 17.53
CA TYR A 196 1.87 -6.07 16.23
C TYR A 196 0.74 -7.00 15.74
N TYR A 197 0.94 -8.32 15.79
CA TYR A 197 -0.11 -9.26 15.38
C TYR A 197 -1.33 -9.21 16.29
N MET A 198 -1.16 -9.00 17.58
CA MET A 198 -2.26 -8.80 18.52
C MET A 198 -3.02 -7.49 18.22
N LEU A 199 -2.31 -6.41 17.89
CA LEU A 199 -2.92 -5.15 17.50
C LEU A 199 -3.67 -5.24 16.16
N LYS A 200 -3.22 -6.06 15.21
CA LYS A 200 -3.95 -6.30 13.94
C LYS A 200 -5.33 -6.90 14.12
N VAL A 201 -5.54 -7.67 15.18
CA VAL A 201 -6.83 -8.31 15.49
C VAL A 201 -7.56 -7.61 16.65
N PHE A 202 -6.97 -6.56 17.20
CA PHE A 202 -7.56 -5.79 18.28
C PHE A 202 -8.72 -4.92 17.77
N ASN A 203 -9.82 -4.88 18.52
CA ASN A 203 -10.97 -4.05 18.17
C ASN A 203 -10.79 -2.62 18.69
N PHE A 204 -10.47 -1.69 17.80
CA PHE A 204 -10.35 -0.27 18.10
C PHE A 204 -11.68 0.49 18.11
N GLU A 205 -12.79 -0.09 17.63
CA GLU A 205 -14.08 0.59 17.49
C GLU A 205 -14.57 1.26 18.81
N PRO A 206 -14.44 0.60 19.99
CA PRO A 206 -14.88 1.23 21.25
C PRO A 206 -14.07 2.47 21.66
N TYR A 207 -12.89 2.68 21.05
CA TYR A 207 -11.98 3.77 21.39
C TYR A 207 -11.99 4.90 20.35
N LYS A 208 -12.77 4.76 19.28
CA LYS A 208 -12.94 5.79 18.28
C LYS A 208 -13.81 6.92 18.82
N THR A 209 -13.33 8.14 18.66
CA THR A 209 -14.04 9.38 19.00
C THR A 209 -14.08 10.29 17.76
N GLY A 210 -15.00 11.28 17.75
CA GLY A 210 -15.17 12.20 16.63
C GLY A 210 -16.17 11.69 15.58
N MET A 211 -17.22 12.50 15.30
CA MET A 211 -18.30 12.12 14.37
C MET A 211 -17.90 12.28 12.89
N ALA A 212 -17.18 13.34 12.54
CA ALA A 212 -16.79 13.64 11.15
C ALA A 212 -15.41 13.07 10.81
N ILE A 213 -14.47 13.17 11.73
CA ILE A 213 -13.11 12.65 11.60
C ILE A 213 -12.85 11.77 12.81
N PRO A 214 -12.79 10.45 12.66
CA PRO A 214 -12.53 9.55 13.76
C PRO A 214 -11.10 9.68 14.27
N HIS A 215 -10.94 9.59 15.60
CA HIS A 215 -9.65 9.61 16.30
C HIS A 215 -9.56 8.51 17.31
N ILE A 216 -8.35 8.03 17.60
CA ILE A 216 -8.05 7.16 18.74
C ILE A 216 -6.87 7.73 19.54
N TYR A 217 -6.93 7.58 20.86
CA TYR A 217 -5.88 8.05 21.76
C TYR A 217 -5.28 6.90 22.54
N PHE A 218 -3.95 6.83 22.62
CA PHE A 218 -3.27 5.77 23.36
C PHE A 218 -3.65 5.76 24.85
N LYS A 219 -3.92 6.92 25.45
CA LYS A 219 -4.41 7.02 26.84
C LYS A 219 -5.70 6.25 27.10
N ASP A 220 -6.49 5.98 26.05
CA ASP A 220 -7.76 5.26 26.13
C ASP A 220 -7.62 3.79 25.76
N TYR A 221 -7.16 3.48 24.54
CA TYR A 221 -6.98 2.08 24.11
C TYR A 221 -5.80 1.39 24.82
N GLY A 222 -4.81 2.15 25.34
CA GLY A 222 -3.72 1.62 26.16
C GLY A 222 -4.17 0.97 27.48
N LYS A 223 -5.37 1.29 27.98
CA LYS A 223 -5.98 0.64 29.16
C LYS A 223 -6.56 -0.73 28.85
N ALA A 224 -6.81 -1.03 27.57
CA ALA A 224 -7.32 -2.32 27.16
C ALA A 224 -6.32 -3.43 27.44
N LYS A 225 -6.85 -4.61 27.80
CA LYS A 225 -6.04 -5.79 28.03
C LYS A 225 -5.97 -6.67 26.80
N ILE A 226 -4.80 -7.22 26.56
CA ILE A 226 -4.54 -8.29 25.60
C ILE A 226 -3.96 -9.50 26.32
N PHE A 227 -3.90 -10.63 25.63
CA PHE A 227 -3.13 -11.77 26.10
C PHE A 227 -1.67 -11.61 25.65
N CYS A 228 -0.72 -11.74 26.60
CA CYS A 228 0.70 -11.80 26.30
C CYS A 228 1.38 -12.71 27.29
N THR A 229 2.23 -13.60 26.81
CA THR A 229 3.19 -14.39 27.63
C THR A 229 4.46 -13.57 27.78
N SER A 230 4.86 -13.37 29.01
CA SER A 230 6.20 -12.85 29.36
C SER A 230 7.26 -13.85 28.97
#